data_9dc3949dfd651e1189e4ddccde15ba2d
#
_entry.id   9dc3949dfd651e1189e4ddccde15ba2d
#
_cell.length_a   1.000
_cell.length_b   1.000
_cell.length_c   1.000
_cell.angle_alpha   90.00
_cell.angle_beta   90.00
_cell.angle_gamma   90.00
#
_symmetry.space_group_name_H-M   'P 1'
#
loop_
_entity.id
_entity.type
_entity.pdbx_description
1 polymer ?
#
loop_
_entity_poly.entity_id
_entity_poly.type
_entity_poly.pdbx_seq_one_letter_code
_entity_poly.pdbx_strand_id
1 'polypeptide(L)'
;CGLRLSEALSLQVSDIDGARMTIHVHRGKGAKDRYVPLPDTTLKLLRKYWATHRNENLIFPKRGRKFMGGTTAHVPMPPSSIDTALRKAVRLSGIRKKGISIHTLRHCYATHLLEAGVNLRVIQRILGHSSLATTMIYLHLTTKGSEEAKAIINSVMEGL
;
A
#
# COMPACT_ATOMS: atom_id res chain seq x y z
N CYS A 1 3.21 -0.03 -1.08
CA CYS A 1 2.47 1.05 -1.78
C CYS A 1 1.24 1.56 -1.00
N GLY A 2 0.82 0.89 0.06
CA GLY A 2 -0.28 1.35 0.92
C GLY A 2 -1.67 1.41 0.27
N LEU A 3 -1.93 0.69 -0.80
CA LEU A 3 -3.25 0.64 -1.45
C LEU A 3 -4.32 0.04 -0.53
N ARG A 4 -5.59 0.41 -0.74
CA ARG A 4 -6.71 -0.34 -0.16
C ARG A 4 -6.78 -1.73 -0.79
N LEU A 5 -7.28 -2.73 -0.05
CA LEU A 5 -7.38 -4.10 -0.57
C LEU A 5 -8.17 -4.16 -1.88
N SER A 6 -9.31 -3.48 -1.96
CA SER A 6 -10.12 -3.42 -3.17
C SER A 6 -9.37 -2.77 -4.35
N GLU A 7 -8.64 -1.68 -4.10
CA GLU A 7 -7.81 -1.01 -5.11
C GLU A 7 -6.72 -1.94 -5.64
N ALA A 8 -6.01 -2.63 -4.72
CA ALA A 8 -4.96 -3.55 -5.10
C ALA A 8 -5.49 -4.73 -5.94
N LEU A 9 -6.64 -5.31 -5.54
CA LEU A 9 -7.21 -6.45 -6.25
C LEU A 9 -7.77 -6.09 -7.63
N SER A 10 -8.20 -4.85 -7.84
CA SER A 10 -8.71 -4.37 -9.14
C SER A 10 -7.63 -3.84 -10.08
N LEU A 11 -6.34 -3.85 -9.66
CA LEU A 11 -5.24 -3.39 -10.52
C LEU A 11 -5.16 -4.18 -11.82
N GLN A 12 -5.05 -3.43 -12.91
CA GLN A 12 -4.79 -3.94 -14.24
C GLN A 12 -3.29 -3.88 -14.57
N VAL A 13 -2.87 -4.64 -15.56
CA VAL A 13 -1.49 -4.62 -16.06
C VAL A 13 -1.14 -3.23 -16.59
N SER A 14 -2.10 -2.57 -17.28
CA SER A 14 -1.98 -1.21 -17.80
C SER A 14 -1.82 -0.13 -16.73
N ASP A 15 -2.17 -0.42 -15.48
CA ASP A 15 -2.02 0.54 -14.37
C ASP A 15 -0.58 0.64 -13.86
N ILE A 16 0.28 -0.28 -14.27
CA ILE A 16 1.67 -0.36 -13.82
C ILE A 16 2.59 0.34 -14.82
N ASP A 17 3.01 1.55 -14.52
CA ASP A 17 4.02 2.26 -15.29
C ASP A 17 5.41 1.99 -14.73
N GLY A 18 6.08 1.00 -15.31
CA GLY A 18 7.44 0.63 -14.91
C GLY A 18 8.52 1.63 -15.37
N ALA A 19 8.24 2.51 -16.32
CA ALA A 19 9.19 3.54 -16.75
C ALA A 19 9.16 4.76 -15.79
N ARG A 20 7.95 5.16 -15.39
CA ARG A 20 7.75 6.25 -14.42
C ARG A 20 7.77 5.81 -12.96
N MET A 21 7.85 4.49 -12.72
CA MET A 21 7.80 3.90 -11.39
C MET A 21 6.56 4.34 -10.59
N THR A 22 5.39 4.25 -11.23
CA THR A 22 4.10 4.62 -10.64
C THR A 22 3.03 3.57 -10.89
N ILE A 23 2.03 3.55 -9.98
CA ILE A 23 0.79 2.80 -10.13
C ILE A 23 -0.34 3.81 -10.31
N HIS A 24 -1.11 3.68 -11.37
CA HIS A 24 -2.37 4.42 -11.54
C HIS A 24 -3.47 3.72 -10.75
N VAL A 25 -4.06 4.42 -9.80
CA VAL A 25 -5.16 3.91 -8.98
C VAL A 25 -6.43 4.60 -9.41
N HIS A 26 -7.28 3.85 -10.11
CA HIS A 26 -8.58 4.32 -10.55
C HIS A 26 -9.54 4.53 -9.39
N ARG A 27 -10.59 5.30 -9.63
CA ARG A 27 -11.59 5.77 -8.68
C ARG A 27 -12.03 4.70 -7.68
N GLY A 28 -11.66 4.85 -6.41
CA GLY A 28 -12.44 4.32 -5.31
C GLY A 28 -13.67 5.21 -5.09
N LYS A 29 -14.69 4.68 -4.42
CA LYS A 29 -15.98 5.32 -4.12
C LYS A 29 -15.81 6.81 -3.73
N GLY A 30 -16.18 7.74 -4.61
CA GLY A 30 -16.11 9.19 -4.39
C GLY A 30 -14.72 9.84 -4.48
N ALA A 31 -13.68 9.13 -4.88
CA ALA A 31 -12.31 9.64 -4.94
C ALA A 31 -11.88 9.96 -6.39
N LYS A 32 -10.94 10.89 -6.52
CA LYS A 32 -10.24 11.18 -7.77
C LYS A 32 -9.18 10.11 -8.02
N ASP A 33 -8.88 9.83 -9.29
CA ASP A 33 -7.74 9.00 -9.69
C ASP A 33 -6.45 9.57 -9.09
N ARG A 34 -5.51 8.69 -8.77
CA ARG A 34 -4.21 9.09 -8.24
C ARG A 34 -3.09 8.18 -8.70
N TYR A 35 -1.90 8.74 -8.76
CA TYR A 35 -0.67 7.99 -8.98
C TYR A 35 0.03 7.75 -7.65
N VAL A 36 0.45 6.50 -7.45
CA VAL A 36 1.16 6.06 -6.23
C VAL A 36 2.56 5.62 -6.63
N PRO A 37 3.62 6.03 -5.90
CA PRO A 37 4.97 5.56 -6.16
C PRO A 37 5.07 4.03 -6.11
N LEU A 38 5.78 3.45 -7.08
CA LEU A 38 6.02 2.02 -7.19
C LEU A 38 7.50 1.73 -6.89
N PRO A 39 7.85 1.20 -5.70
CA PRO A 39 9.23 0.82 -5.40
C PRO A 39 9.74 -0.30 -6.33
N ASP A 40 11.03 -0.27 -6.67
CA ASP A 40 11.69 -1.28 -7.53
C ASP A 40 11.46 -2.71 -7.06
N THR A 41 11.58 -2.92 -5.75
CA THR A 41 11.34 -4.23 -5.14
C THR A 41 9.91 -4.71 -5.36
N THR A 42 8.93 -3.80 -5.27
CA THR A 42 7.52 -4.11 -5.51
C THR A 42 7.29 -4.45 -6.99
N LEU A 43 7.85 -3.68 -7.92
CA LEU A 43 7.75 -3.96 -9.35
C LEU A 43 8.33 -5.35 -9.69
N LYS A 44 9.51 -5.68 -9.13
CA LYS A 44 10.13 -7.01 -9.30
C LYS A 44 9.21 -8.13 -8.80
N LEU A 45 8.59 -7.95 -7.64
CA LEU A 45 7.66 -8.94 -7.08
C LEU A 45 6.38 -9.07 -7.90
N LEU A 46 5.81 -7.95 -8.38
CA LEU A 46 4.64 -7.96 -9.27
C LEU A 46 4.93 -8.71 -10.57
N ARG A 47 6.08 -8.44 -11.19
CA ARG A 47 6.52 -9.15 -12.41
C ARG A 47 6.69 -10.65 -12.16
N LYS A 48 7.36 -11.02 -11.05
CA LYS A 48 7.53 -12.42 -10.66
C LYS A 48 6.18 -13.11 -10.45
N TYR A 49 5.24 -12.45 -9.78
CA TYR A 49 3.90 -12.99 -9.57
C TYR A 49 3.12 -13.08 -10.89
N TRP A 50 3.13 -12.02 -11.71
CA TRP A 50 2.46 -11.99 -13.01
C TRP A 50 2.94 -13.12 -13.95
N ALA A 51 4.24 -13.39 -13.97
CA ALA A 51 4.83 -14.47 -14.76
C ALA A 51 4.23 -15.86 -14.45
N THR A 52 3.62 -16.06 -13.26
CA THR A 52 2.99 -17.32 -12.87
C THR A 52 1.62 -17.57 -13.49
N HIS A 53 0.98 -16.55 -14.08
CA HIS A 53 -0.36 -16.67 -14.68
C HIS A 53 -0.49 -15.93 -16.01
N ARG A 54 0.33 -14.91 -16.28
CA ARG A 54 0.36 -14.14 -17.54
C ARG A 54 -1.01 -13.65 -18.01
N ASN A 55 -1.86 -13.23 -17.08
CA ASN A 55 -3.15 -12.64 -17.40
C ASN A 55 -2.93 -11.29 -18.09
N GLU A 56 -3.62 -11.04 -19.20
CA GLU A 56 -3.42 -9.83 -20.01
C GLU A 56 -3.94 -8.56 -19.35
N ASN A 57 -4.99 -8.70 -18.52
CA ASN A 57 -5.68 -7.55 -17.94
C ASN A 57 -5.40 -7.37 -16.45
N LEU A 58 -5.46 -8.44 -15.66
CA LEU A 58 -5.44 -8.34 -14.19
C LEU A 58 -4.07 -8.70 -13.61
N ILE A 59 -3.62 -7.90 -12.66
CA ILE A 59 -2.44 -8.24 -11.84
C ILE A 59 -2.77 -9.37 -10.87
N PHE A 60 -3.97 -9.38 -10.28
CA PHE A 60 -4.41 -10.38 -9.33
C PHE A 60 -5.69 -11.10 -9.82
N PRO A 61 -5.58 -11.95 -10.84
CA PRO A 61 -6.73 -12.69 -11.37
C PRO A 61 -7.22 -13.76 -10.40
N LYS A 62 -8.53 -14.06 -10.43
CA LYS A 62 -9.11 -15.20 -9.73
C LYS A 62 -8.50 -16.48 -10.29
N ARG A 63 -7.99 -17.32 -9.41
CA ARG A 63 -7.48 -18.66 -9.75
C ARG A 63 -8.42 -19.72 -9.23
N GLY A 64 -8.67 -20.73 -10.06
CA GLY A 64 -9.42 -21.92 -9.67
C GLY A 64 -8.65 -22.83 -8.72
N ARG A 65 -9.24 -23.98 -8.38
CA ARG A 65 -8.55 -25.02 -7.62
C ARG A 65 -7.26 -25.42 -8.37
N LYS A 66 -6.19 -25.71 -7.63
CA LYS A 66 -4.84 -26.02 -8.15
C LYS A 66 -4.20 -24.88 -8.98
N PHE A 67 -4.59 -23.61 -8.71
CA PHE A 67 -4.04 -22.42 -9.41
C PHE A 67 -4.25 -22.40 -10.92
N MET A 68 -5.23 -23.16 -11.43
CA MET A 68 -5.62 -23.18 -12.84
C MET A 68 -6.49 -21.95 -13.20
N GLY A 69 -6.51 -21.58 -14.49
CA GLY A 69 -7.44 -20.56 -15.03
C GLY A 69 -7.06 -19.10 -14.76
N GLY A 70 -5.91 -18.81 -14.17
CA GLY A 70 -5.49 -17.43 -13.91
C GLY A 70 -5.26 -16.62 -15.18
N THR A 71 -4.78 -17.25 -16.26
CA THR A 71 -4.51 -16.60 -17.55
C THR A 71 -5.78 -16.04 -18.21
N THR A 72 -6.89 -16.77 -18.15
CA THR A 72 -8.16 -16.43 -18.79
C THR A 72 -9.19 -15.80 -17.85
N ALA A 73 -8.82 -15.57 -16.58
CA ALA A 73 -9.75 -15.01 -15.61
C ALA A 73 -10.09 -13.54 -15.94
N HIS A 74 -11.39 -13.22 -15.98
CA HIS A 74 -11.90 -11.87 -16.17
C HIS A 74 -12.31 -11.19 -14.84
N VAL A 75 -12.21 -11.90 -13.73
CA VAL A 75 -12.56 -11.39 -12.41
C VAL A 75 -11.35 -11.39 -11.48
N PRO A 76 -11.23 -10.38 -10.60
CA PRO A 76 -10.16 -10.31 -9.62
C PRO A 76 -10.20 -11.46 -8.61
N MET A 77 -9.07 -11.69 -7.97
CA MET A 77 -8.96 -12.60 -6.82
C MET A 77 -9.89 -12.13 -5.68
N PRO A 78 -10.60 -13.05 -5.03
CA PRO A 78 -11.48 -12.68 -3.91
C PRO A 78 -10.64 -12.25 -2.69
N PRO A 79 -11.12 -11.25 -1.90
CA PRO A 79 -10.45 -10.78 -0.68
C PRO A 79 -10.08 -11.88 0.31
N SER A 80 -10.94 -12.90 0.45
CA SER A 80 -10.71 -14.07 1.32
C SER A 80 -9.43 -14.84 1.01
N SER A 81 -9.01 -14.85 -0.26
CA SER A 81 -7.73 -15.48 -0.65
C SER A 81 -6.53 -14.73 -0.08
N ILE A 82 -6.59 -13.40 -0.05
CA ILE A 82 -5.55 -12.55 0.53
C ILE A 82 -5.53 -12.70 2.05
N ASP A 83 -6.69 -12.70 2.70
CA ASP A 83 -6.77 -12.91 4.15
C ASP A 83 -6.19 -14.26 4.56
N THR A 84 -6.45 -15.31 3.77
CA THR A 84 -5.88 -16.65 4.01
C THR A 84 -4.36 -16.63 3.85
N ALA A 85 -3.85 -15.98 2.79
CA ALA A 85 -2.41 -15.85 2.55
C ALA A 85 -1.73 -15.02 3.67
N LEU A 86 -2.34 -13.92 4.10
CA LEU A 86 -1.83 -13.08 5.18
C LEU A 86 -1.76 -13.87 6.50
N ARG A 87 -2.83 -14.57 6.89
CA ARG A 87 -2.84 -15.40 8.10
C ARG A 87 -1.72 -16.45 8.09
N LYS A 88 -1.51 -17.07 6.91
CA LYS A 88 -0.40 -18.02 6.74
C LYS A 88 0.96 -17.34 6.92
N ALA A 89 1.17 -16.18 6.30
CA ALA A 89 2.42 -15.42 6.41
C ALA A 89 2.69 -14.98 7.86
N VAL A 90 1.68 -14.44 8.56
CA VAL A 90 1.77 -14.04 9.97
C VAL A 90 2.14 -15.23 10.86
N ARG A 91 1.53 -16.39 10.64
CA ARG A 91 1.87 -17.61 11.39
C ARG A 91 3.32 -18.06 11.15
N LEU A 92 3.76 -18.03 9.89
CA LEU A 92 5.12 -18.46 9.53
C LEU A 92 6.20 -17.49 10.02
N SER A 93 5.88 -16.20 10.16
CA SER A 93 6.80 -15.18 10.68
C SER A 93 6.94 -15.16 12.21
N GLY A 94 6.19 -16.00 12.93
CA GLY A 94 6.23 -16.05 14.39
C GLY A 94 5.60 -14.85 15.10
N ILE A 95 4.92 -13.97 14.38
CA ILE A 95 4.27 -12.78 14.96
C ILE A 95 3.08 -13.24 15.82
N ARG A 96 3.14 -12.93 17.12
CA ARG A 96 2.11 -13.32 18.11
C ARG A 96 0.94 -12.33 18.22
N LYS A 97 1.05 -11.14 17.61
CA LYS A 97 0.01 -10.11 17.68
C LYS A 97 -1.27 -10.60 16.99
N LYS A 98 -2.40 -10.52 17.68
CA LYS A 98 -3.74 -10.82 17.13
C LYS A 98 -4.28 -9.65 16.31
N GLY A 99 -5.25 -9.91 15.43
CA GLY A 99 -5.97 -8.88 14.69
C GLY A 99 -5.20 -8.24 13.52
N ILE A 100 -4.12 -8.87 13.05
CA ILE A 100 -3.40 -8.37 11.87
C ILE A 100 -4.25 -8.59 10.62
N SER A 101 -4.47 -7.51 9.89
CA SER A 101 -5.24 -7.46 8.64
C SER A 101 -4.45 -6.72 7.55
N ILE A 102 -4.97 -6.71 6.32
CA ILE A 102 -4.39 -5.91 5.23
C ILE A 102 -4.39 -4.41 5.58
N HIS A 103 -5.40 -3.93 6.30
CA HIS A 103 -5.41 -2.56 6.81
C HIS A 103 -4.25 -2.28 7.78
N THR A 104 -3.87 -3.26 8.61
CA THR A 104 -2.69 -3.14 9.48
C THR A 104 -1.44 -2.87 8.67
N LEU A 105 -1.22 -3.58 7.54
CA LEU A 105 -0.07 -3.34 6.67
C LEU A 105 -0.08 -1.93 6.05
N ARG A 106 -1.26 -1.45 5.67
CA ARG A 106 -1.41 -0.08 5.17
C ARG A 106 -1.14 0.95 6.28
N HIS A 107 -1.57 0.71 7.51
CA HIS A 107 -1.23 1.56 8.66
C HIS A 107 0.27 1.59 8.93
N CYS A 108 0.93 0.43 8.94
CA CYS A 108 2.40 0.36 9.06
C CYS A 108 3.11 1.16 7.96
N TYR A 109 2.66 1.03 6.70
CA TYR A 109 3.22 1.80 5.60
C TYR A 109 3.10 3.30 5.83
N ALA A 110 1.92 3.79 6.25
CA ALA A 110 1.71 5.20 6.54
C ALA A 110 2.58 5.70 7.70
N THR A 111 2.68 4.92 8.78
CA THR A 111 3.51 5.24 9.95
C THR A 111 4.99 5.30 9.59
N HIS A 112 5.50 4.31 8.86
CA HIS A 112 6.91 4.30 8.42
C HIS A 112 7.24 5.47 7.49
N LEU A 113 6.32 5.88 6.59
CA LEU A 113 6.53 7.08 5.77
C LEU A 113 6.63 8.34 6.64
N LEU A 114 5.77 8.44 7.64
CA LEU A 114 5.77 9.59 8.56
C LEU A 114 7.05 9.62 9.40
N GLU A 115 7.47 8.47 9.94
CA GLU A 115 8.74 8.31 10.68
C GLU A 115 9.97 8.61 9.81
N ALA A 116 9.89 8.36 8.51
CA ALA A 116 10.91 8.73 7.54
C ALA A 116 10.87 10.21 7.12
N GLY A 117 10.01 11.04 7.75
CA GLY A 117 9.92 12.47 7.49
C GLY A 117 9.08 12.85 6.25
N VAL A 118 8.33 11.92 5.66
CA VAL A 118 7.46 12.24 4.52
C VAL A 118 6.31 13.14 4.99
N ASN A 119 6.13 14.27 4.30
CA ASN A 119 5.08 15.24 4.62
C ASN A 119 3.68 14.60 4.66
N LEU A 120 2.91 14.94 5.68
CA LEU A 120 1.57 14.37 5.93
C LEU A 120 0.60 14.55 4.75
N ARG A 121 0.67 15.68 4.02
CA ARG A 121 -0.13 15.92 2.80
C ARG A 121 0.25 14.97 1.67
N VAL A 122 1.53 14.64 1.54
CA VAL A 122 2.01 13.66 0.56
C VAL A 122 1.47 12.27 0.93
N ILE A 123 1.55 11.88 2.20
CA ILE A 123 0.99 10.62 2.71
C ILE A 123 -0.52 10.57 2.46
N GLN A 124 -1.26 11.65 2.76
CA GLN A 124 -2.70 11.75 2.48
C GLN A 124 -3.01 11.47 1.01
N ARG A 125 -2.26 12.09 0.09
CA ARG A 125 -2.43 11.93 -1.36
C ARG A 125 -2.13 10.50 -1.82
N ILE A 126 -1.01 9.92 -1.38
CA ILE A 126 -0.61 8.54 -1.70
C ILE A 126 -1.68 7.55 -1.25
N LEU A 127 -2.16 7.70 -0.02
CA LEU A 127 -3.18 6.83 0.55
C LEU A 127 -4.59 7.09 -0.03
N GLY A 128 -4.83 8.24 -0.65
CA GLY A 128 -6.14 8.62 -1.15
C GLY A 128 -7.16 8.81 -0.02
N HIS A 129 -6.76 9.50 1.04
CA HIS A 129 -7.67 9.92 2.10
C HIS A 129 -8.38 11.21 1.68
N SER A 130 -9.71 11.21 1.69
CA SER A 130 -10.53 12.39 1.36
C SER A 130 -10.39 13.50 2.40
N SER A 131 -10.13 13.14 3.66
CA SER A 131 -9.90 14.07 4.76
C SER A 131 -8.50 13.92 5.33
N LEU A 132 -7.87 15.07 5.67
CA LEU A 132 -6.59 15.09 6.36
C LEU A 132 -6.71 14.48 7.76
N ALA A 133 -7.85 14.64 8.43
CA ALA A 133 -8.11 14.07 9.75
C ALA A 133 -7.88 12.55 9.77
N THR A 134 -8.23 11.85 8.68
CA THR A 134 -7.96 10.40 8.54
C THR A 134 -6.46 10.08 8.52
N THR A 135 -5.62 11.01 8.07
CA THR A 135 -4.17 10.82 8.03
C THR A 135 -3.51 11.28 9.33
N MET A 136 -4.12 12.24 10.03
CA MET A 136 -3.61 12.75 11.31
C MET A 136 -3.58 11.70 12.43
N ILE A 137 -4.36 10.62 12.30
CA ILE A 137 -4.30 9.50 13.26
C ILE A 137 -2.89 8.91 13.39
N TYR A 138 -2.07 9.01 12.35
CA TYR A 138 -0.68 8.51 12.36
C TYR A 138 0.26 9.40 13.17
N LEU A 139 -0.04 10.69 13.36
CA LEU A 139 0.79 11.60 14.17
C LEU A 139 0.91 11.15 15.62
N HIS A 140 -0.15 10.56 16.16
CA HIS A 140 -0.16 10.06 17.53
C HIS A 140 0.66 8.77 17.71
N LEU A 141 1.08 8.13 16.59
CA LEU A 141 1.83 6.87 16.62
C LEU A 141 3.33 7.08 16.48
N THR A 142 3.78 8.33 16.18
CA THR A 142 5.19 8.64 15.98
C THR A 142 5.69 9.56 17.10
N THR A 143 6.76 9.16 17.78
CA THR A 143 7.45 9.95 18.80
C THR A 143 8.44 10.96 18.21
N LYS A 144 8.94 10.70 16.99
CA LYS A 144 9.94 11.54 16.32
C LYS A 144 9.53 13.00 16.11
N GLY A 145 8.27 13.26 15.78
CA GLY A 145 7.82 14.60 15.46
C GLY A 145 7.96 15.62 16.60
N SER A 146 7.97 15.18 17.86
CA SER A 146 8.13 16.07 19.02
C SER A 146 9.61 16.42 19.27
N GLU A 147 10.53 15.51 19.09
CA GLU A 147 11.97 15.76 19.32
C GLU A 147 12.59 16.56 18.17
N GLU A 148 12.25 16.23 16.92
CA GLU A 148 12.68 16.99 15.74
C GLU A 148 12.15 18.43 15.77
N ALA A 149 10.88 18.62 16.17
CA ALA A 149 10.32 19.96 16.33
C ALA A 149 11.06 20.79 17.39
N LYS A 150 11.43 20.18 18.53
CA LYS A 150 12.25 20.84 19.56
C LYS A 150 13.62 21.25 19.02
N ALA A 151 14.29 20.35 18.29
CA ALA A 151 15.61 20.64 17.71
C ALA A 151 15.53 21.79 16.68
N ILE A 152 14.52 21.78 15.81
CA ILE A 152 14.28 22.85 14.83
C ILE A 152 13.96 24.17 15.52
N ILE A 153 13.09 24.18 16.54
CA ILE A 153 12.75 25.38 17.30
C ILE A 153 14.00 25.97 17.95
N ASN A 154 14.83 25.14 18.59
CA ASN A 154 16.09 25.61 19.20
C ASN A 154 17.02 26.21 18.15
N SER A 155 17.20 25.54 17.00
CA SER A 155 18.04 26.02 15.91
C SER A 155 17.56 27.38 15.33
N VAL A 156 16.25 27.55 15.21
CA VAL A 156 15.65 28.84 14.76
C VAL A 156 15.87 29.93 15.79
N MET A 157 15.76 29.60 17.08
CA MET A 157 15.91 30.57 18.17
C MET A 157 17.38 30.95 18.43
N GLU A 158 18.34 30.06 18.15
CA GLU A 158 19.79 30.34 18.21
C GLU A 158 20.27 31.23 17.08
N GLY A 159 19.51 31.36 15.99
CA GLY A 159 19.81 32.21 14.84
C GLY A 159 19.17 33.63 14.88
N LEU A 160 18.46 33.96 15.97
CA LEU A 160 17.87 35.29 16.21
C LEU A 160 18.69 36.03 17.27
#